data_88f629c6387e4f49b78e38879d5f7645
#
_entry.id   88f629c6387e4f49b78e38879d5f7645
#
_cell.length_a   1.000
_cell.length_b   1.000
_cell.length_c   1.000
_cell.angle_alpha   90.00
_cell.angle_beta   90.00
_cell.angle_gamma   90.00
#
_symmetry.space_group_name_H-M   'P 1'
#
loop_
_entity.id
_entity.type
_entity.pdbx_description
1 polymer ?
#
loop_
_entity_poly.entity_id
_entity_poly.type
_entity_poly.pdbx_seq_one_letter_code
_entity_poly.pdbx_strand_id
1 'polypeptide(L)'
;RKDISIKEDLIEEVARIYGYDDIPSTLPVFKDVTSGELTDRQFKTRTVKETLEGAGLDQAITYSLVSKNHATDFALQNRPTIELLMPMSEAHSTLRQSLLPHLIDAVSYNVARKNTNVKLYEIGRVFFGNGEGELPDEVEYLSGILTGDFVNNTWQGKKESVDFYLTKGIV
;
A
#
# COMPACT_ATOMS: atom_id res chain seq x y z
N ARG A 1 25.53 -26.08 23.13
CA ARG A 1 24.24 -25.61 22.64
C ARG A 1 24.28 -25.58 21.10
N LYS A 2 23.20 -26.03 20.45
CA LYS A 2 23.15 -26.09 18.99
C LYS A 2 22.65 -24.78 18.36
N ASP A 3 22.23 -23.85 19.19
CA ASP A 3 21.62 -22.56 18.88
C ASP A 3 22.63 -21.38 18.88
N ILE A 4 23.90 -21.64 19.19
CA ILE A 4 24.98 -20.65 19.15
C ILE A 4 25.84 -20.94 17.93
N SER A 5 25.71 -20.13 16.90
CA SER A 5 26.36 -20.34 15.60
C SER A 5 27.22 -19.14 15.14
N ILE A 6 26.92 -17.96 15.61
CA ILE A 6 27.61 -16.73 15.27
C ILE A 6 28.11 -16.01 16.51
N LYS A 7 28.99 -15.05 16.31
CA LYS A 7 29.59 -14.24 17.38
C LYS A 7 28.55 -13.45 18.19
N GLU A 8 27.53 -12.99 17.53
CA GLU A 8 26.45 -12.21 18.09
C GLU A 8 25.64 -13.03 19.11
N ASP A 9 25.46 -14.33 18.88
CA ASP A 9 24.80 -15.25 19.84
C ASP A 9 25.57 -15.32 21.18
N LEU A 10 26.90 -15.30 21.12
CA LEU A 10 27.73 -15.26 22.33
C LEU A 10 27.63 -13.92 23.06
N ILE A 11 27.57 -12.82 22.32
CA ILE A 11 27.38 -11.48 22.88
C ILE A 11 26.02 -11.40 23.60
N GLU A 12 24.98 -11.96 22.99
CA GLU A 12 23.64 -12.02 23.60
C GLU A 12 23.66 -12.80 24.91
N GLU A 13 24.26 -13.98 24.95
CA GLU A 13 24.35 -14.79 26.16
C GLU A 13 25.13 -14.09 27.29
N VAL A 14 26.20 -13.39 26.95
CA VAL A 14 26.96 -12.60 27.94
C VAL A 14 26.09 -11.44 28.44
N ALA A 15 25.44 -10.73 27.58
CA ALA A 15 24.56 -9.62 27.94
C ALA A 15 23.38 -10.07 28.81
N ARG A 16 22.82 -11.26 28.51
CA ARG A 16 21.74 -11.86 29.31
C ARG A 16 22.17 -12.19 30.74
N ILE A 17 23.40 -12.68 30.92
CA ILE A 17 23.94 -13.02 32.28
C ILE A 17 24.37 -11.75 33.02
N TYR A 18 24.95 -10.79 32.30
CA TYR A 18 25.37 -9.51 32.88
C TYR A 18 24.18 -8.68 33.35
N GLY A 19 23.08 -8.71 32.60
CA GLY A 19 21.85 -7.92 32.80
C GLY A 19 21.68 -6.83 31.76
N TYR A 20 20.59 -6.88 31.01
CA TYR A 20 20.32 -5.86 29.99
C TYR A 20 20.11 -4.47 30.59
N ASP A 21 19.57 -4.40 31.80
CA ASP A 21 19.32 -3.14 32.49
C ASP A 21 20.61 -2.43 32.96
N ASP A 22 21.71 -3.20 33.08
CA ASP A 22 23.01 -2.67 33.45
C ASP A 22 23.80 -2.13 32.25
N ILE A 23 23.29 -2.35 31.03
CA ILE A 23 23.91 -1.85 29.80
C ILE A 23 23.43 -0.41 29.53
N PRO A 24 24.32 0.60 29.56
CA PRO A 24 23.90 1.97 29.35
C PRO A 24 23.41 2.20 27.92
N SER A 25 22.27 2.85 27.78
CA SER A 25 21.78 3.30 26.48
C SER A 25 22.66 4.42 25.96
N THR A 26 23.26 4.22 24.79
CA THR A 26 24.10 5.22 24.12
C THR A 26 23.56 5.52 22.73
N LEU A 27 23.76 6.76 22.29
CA LEU A 27 23.54 7.12 20.89
C LEU A 27 24.70 6.64 20.04
N PRO A 28 24.43 6.10 18.84
CA PRO A 28 25.50 5.74 17.91
C PRO A 28 26.35 6.96 17.58
N VAL A 29 27.67 6.80 17.60
CA VAL A 29 28.61 7.83 17.13
C VAL A 29 29.04 7.47 15.72
N PHE A 30 28.61 8.28 14.76
CA PHE A 30 29.02 8.13 13.37
C PHE A 30 30.24 9.01 13.09
N LYS A 31 31.27 8.44 12.47
CA LYS A 31 32.45 9.18 12.05
C LYS A 31 32.18 10.07 10.83
N ASP A 32 31.27 9.61 9.98
CA ASP A 32 30.84 10.30 8.76
C ASP A 32 29.33 10.53 8.82
N VAL A 33 28.92 11.78 8.76
CA VAL A 33 27.52 12.17 8.64
C VAL A 33 27.23 12.45 7.18
N THR A 34 26.45 11.58 6.56
CA THR A 34 25.88 11.85 5.23
C THR A 34 24.54 12.55 5.41
N SER A 35 24.31 13.66 4.70
CA SER A 35 22.99 14.27 4.66
C SER A 35 22.00 13.29 4.04
N GLY A 36 20.88 13.08 4.72
CA GLY A 36 19.82 12.23 4.18
C GLY A 36 19.10 12.96 3.05
N GLU A 37 18.97 12.28 1.92
CA GLU A 37 18.20 12.73 0.77
C GLU A 37 17.14 11.70 0.43
N LEU A 38 16.07 12.15 -0.24
CA LEU A 38 15.09 11.23 -0.80
C LEU A 38 15.69 10.56 -2.04
N THR A 39 15.50 9.25 -2.16
CA THR A 39 15.75 8.57 -3.42
C THR A 39 14.80 9.09 -4.50
N ASP A 40 15.16 8.97 -5.77
CA ASP A 40 14.30 9.35 -6.90
C ASP A 40 12.90 8.75 -6.80
N ARG A 41 12.80 7.49 -6.37
CA ARG A 41 11.52 6.81 -6.17
C ARG A 41 10.70 7.49 -5.06
N GLN A 42 11.32 7.76 -3.91
CA GLN A 42 10.63 8.43 -2.80
C GLN A 42 10.18 9.83 -3.19
N PHE A 43 11.00 10.57 -3.93
CA PHE A 43 10.66 11.89 -4.45
C PHE A 43 9.44 11.80 -5.40
N LYS A 44 9.47 10.90 -6.38
CA LYS A 44 8.36 10.69 -7.33
C LYS A 44 7.07 10.29 -6.61
N THR A 45 7.14 9.32 -5.69
CA THR A 45 5.98 8.89 -4.91
C THR A 45 5.39 10.04 -4.09
N ARG A 46 6.24 10.88 -3.49
CA ARG A 46 5.78 12.08 -2.76
C ARG A 46 5.10 13.07 -3.67
N THR A 47 5.71 13.39 -4.81
CA THR A 47 5.14 14.32 -5.81
C THR A 47 3.77 13.84 -6.30
N VAL A 48 3.62 12.55 -6.60
CA VAL A 48 2.33 11.97 -7.01
C VAL A 48 1.28 12.13 -5.90
N LYS A 49 1.63 11.81 -4.65
CA LYS A 49 0.71 11.99 -3.52
C LYS A 49 0.27 13.45 -3.37
N GLU A 50 1.21 14.38 -3.30
CA GLU A 50 0.93 15.81 -3.16
C GLU A 50 0.06 16.35 -4.32
N THR A 51 0.27 15.85 -5.54
CA THR A 51 -0.54 16.22 -6.70
C THR A 51 -1.98 15.72 -6.57
N LEU A 52 -2.18 14.45 -6.21
CA LEU A 52 -3.52 13.86 -6.07
C LEU A 52 -4.28 14.44 -4.88
N GLU A 53 -3.60 14.64 -3.75
CA GLU A 53 -4.17 15.29 -2.57
C GLU A 53 -4.52 16.76 -2.86
N GLY A 54 -3.66 17.47 -3.58
CA GLY A 54 -3.93 18.83 -4.07
C GLY A 54 -5.10 18.89 -5.04
N ALA A 55 -5.36 17.84 -5.80
CA ALA A 55 -6.54 17.69 -6.64
C ALA A 55 -7.81 17.28 -5.84
N GLY A 56 -7.69 17.02 -4.54
CA GLY A 56 -8.80 16.71 -3.66
C GLY A 56 -9.17 15.23 -3.58
N LEU A 57 -8.22 14.33 -3.83
CA LEU A 57 -8.38 12.90 -3.60
C LEU A 57 -7.82 12.52 -2.22
N ASP A 58 -8.45 11.56 -1.57
CA ASP A 58 -7.98 10.98 -0.31
C ASP A 58 -7.21 9.68 -0.58
N GLN A 59 -6.11 9.45 0.14
CA GLN A 59 -5.36 8.20 0.03
C GLN A 59 -6.11 7.06 0.73
N ALA A 60 -6.32 5.96 0.02
CA ALA A 60 -6.74 4.69 0.59
C ALA A 60 -5.54 3.75 0.72
N ILE A 61 -5.59 2.89 1.74
CA ILE A 61 -4.66 1.78 1.94
C ILE A 61 -5.51 0.54 2.17
N THR A 62 -5.45 -0.38 1.23
CA THR A 62 -6.25 -1.60 1.27
C THR A 62 -5.38 -2.85 1.40
N TYR A 63 -5.99 -4.00 1.70
CA TYR A 63 -5.26 -5.24 1.85
C TYR A 63 -4.67 -5.73 0.52
N SER A 64 -3.47 -6.32 0.60
CA SER A 64 -2.86 -7.01 -0.56
C SER A 64 -3.50 -8.36 -0.86
N LEU A 65 -4.33 -8.87 0.03
CA LEU A 65 -5.02 -10.14 -0.11
C LEU A 65 -6.48 -9.92 -0.48
N VAL A 66 -6.94 -10.68 -1.46
CA VAL A 66 -8.31 -10.71 -1.97
C VAL A 66 -8.83 -12.15 -1.95
N SER A 67 -10.11 -12.34 -2.23
CA SER A 67 -10.63 -13.68 -2.52
C SER A 67 -10.10 -14.18 -3.87
N LYS A 68 -9.99 -15.48 -4.01
CA LYS A 68 -9.54 -16.12 -5.26
C LYS A 68 -10.31 -15.64 -6.49
N ASN A 69 -11.62 -15.46 -6.35
CA ASN A 69 -12.49 -15.03 -7.44
C ASN A 69 -12.21 -13.60 -7.92
N HIS A 70 -11.70 -12.73 -7.04
CA HIS A 70 -11.41 -11.34 -7.32
C HIS A 70 -9.93 -11.06 -7.60
N ALA A 71 -9.07 -12.07 -7.53
CA ALA A 71 -7.62 -11.91 -7.66
C ALA A 71 -7.19 -11.33 -9.03
N THR A 72 -7.91 -11.66 -10.08
CA THR A 72 -7.64 -11.23 -11.47
C THR A 72 -8.58 -10.15 -11.97
N ASP A 73 -9.53 -9.70 -11.15
CA ASP A 73 -10.46 -8.64 -11.56
C ASP A 73 -9.69 -7.35 -11.86
N PHE A 74 -9.93 -6.79 -13.03
CA PHE A 74 -9.25 -5.60 -13.55
C PHE A 74 -7.72 -5.73 -13.65
N ALA A 75 -7.19 -6.94 -13.71
CA ALA A 75 -5.76 -7.14 -13.92
C ALA A 75 -5.36 -6.69 -15.33
N LEU A 76 -4.29 -5.89 -15.42
CA LEU A 76 -3.75 -5.42 -16.70
C LEU A 76 -2.94 -6.50 -17.43
N GLN A 77 -2.56 -7.55 -16.74
CA GLN A 77 -1.76 -8.66 -17.24
C GLN A 77 -2.44 -9.99 -16.91
N ASN A 78 -2.46 -10.91 -17.85
CA ASN A 78 -2.95 -12.26 -17.60
C ASN A 78 -1.79 -13.15 -17.14
N ARG A 79 -1.57 -13.21 -15.82
CA ARG A 79 -0.48 -13.98 -15.19
C ARG A 79 -1.02 -14.86 -14.06
N PRO A 80 -0.28 -15.91 -13.67
CA PRO A 80 -0.68 -16.78 -12.57
C PRO A 80 -0.95 -16.00 -11.28
N THR A 81 -1.96 -16.42 -10.54
CA THR A 81 -2.27 -15.93 -9.20
C THR A 81 -1.40 -16.65 -8.16
N ILE A 82 -1.25 -16.01 -7.00
CA ILE A 82 -0.48 -16.56 -5.87
C ILE A 82 -1.43 -16.72 -4.71
N GLU A 83 -1.66 -17.96 -4.33
CA GLU A 83 -2.54 -18.33 -3.22
C GLU A 83 -1.71 -18.60 -1.96
N LEU A 84 -2.21 -18.20 -0.80
CA LEU A 84 -1.62 -18.54 0.48
C LEU A 84 -1.87 -20.02 0.79
N LEU A 85 -0.87 -20.72 1.31
CA LEU A 85 -1.00 -22.12 1.72
C LEU A 85 -1.99 -22.32 2.88
N MET A 86 -2.05 -21.34 3.81
CA MET A 86 -2.93 -21.37 4.96
C MET A 86 -3.54 -19.97 5.17
N PRO A 87 -4.56 -19.61 4.39
CA PRO A 87 -5.19 -18.29 4.53
C PRO A 87 -6.02 -18.21 5.80
N MET A 88 -6.07 -17.04 6.43
CA MET A 88 -6.93 -16.78 7.60
C MET A 88 -8.42 -16.79 7.25
N SER A 89 -8.77 -16.49 6.01
CA SER A 89 -10.14 -16.55 5.49
C SER A 89 -10.13 -16.69 3.96
N GLU A 90 -11.21 -17.18 3.39
CA GLU A 90 -11.39 -17.25 1.93
C GLU A 90 -11.37 -15.88 1.26
N ALA A 91 -11.85 -14.85 1.96
CA ALA A 91 -11.86 -13.48 1.48
C ALA A 91 -10.45 -12.87 1.35
N HIS A 92 -9.45 -13.45 2.03
CA HIS A 92 -8.07 -12.97 2.05
C HIS A 92 -7.09 -14.12 1.80
N SER A 93 -7.28 -14.83 0.70
CA SER A 93 -6.54 -16.06 0.38
C SER A 93 -5.52 -15.92 -0.75
N THR A 94 -5.64 -14.87 -1.57
CA THR A 94 -4.89 -14.74 -2.82
C THR A 94 -4.31 -13.34 -2.94
N LEU A 95 -3.08 -13.21 -3.42
CA LEU A 95 -2.46 -11.91 -3.67
C LEU A 95 -3.11 -11.21 -4.87
N ARG A 96 -3.41 -9.92 -4.72
CA ARG A 96 -4.10 -9.09 -5.72
C ARG A 96 -3.22 -8.81 -6.94
N GLN A 97 -3.81 -8.77 -8.13
CA GLN A 97 -3.20 -8.31 -9.37
C GLN A 97 -3.69 -6.92 -9.80
N SER A 98 -4.61 -6.32 -9.05
CA SER A 98 -5.12 -4.97 -9.25
C SER A 98 -5.47 -4.32 -7.91
N LEU A 99 -5.48 -2.99 -7.87
CA LEU A 99 -5.94 -2.20 -6.70
C LEU A 99 -7.43 -1.92 -6.76
N LEU A 100 -8.05 -2.03 -7.96
CA LEU A 100 -9.42 -1.60 -8.21
C LEU A 100 -10.49 -2.36 -7.42
N PRO A 101 -10.42 -3.69 -7.23
CA PRO A 101 -11.46 -4.41 -6.48
C PRO A 101 -11.71 -3.80 -5.11
N HIS A 102 -10.67 -3.59 -4.31
CA HIS A 102 -10.80 -3.02 -2.98
C HIS A 102 -11.17 -1.53 -2.97
N LEU A 103 -10.75 -0.76 -3.97
CA LEU A 103 -11.22 0.63 -4.13
C LEU A 103 -12.71 0.67 -4.45
N ILE A 104 -13.22 -0.25 -5.27
CA ILE A 104 -14.65 -0.40 -5.55
C ILE A 104 -15.42 -0.78 -4.28
N ASP A 105 -14.91 -1.71 -3.49
CA ASP A 105 -15.48 -2.09 -2.20
C ASP A 105 -15.54 -0.90 -1.25
N ALA A 106 -14.47 -0.11 -1.17
CA ALA A 106 -14.42 1.10 -0.36
C ALA A 106 -15.48 2.14 -0.80
N VAL A 107 -15.66 2.34 -2.10
CA VAL A 107 -16.72 3.20 -2.65
C VAL A 107 -18.10 2.64 -2.29
N SER A 108 -18.33 1.35 -2.53
CA SER A 108 -19.61 0.69 -2.20
C SER A 108 -19.96 0.84 -0.73
N TYR A 109 -18.98 0.66 0.15
CA TYR A 109 -19.14 0.85 1.60
C TYR A 109 -19.57 2.27 1.96
N ASN A 110 -18.96 3.28 1.35
CA ASN A 110 -19.25 4.69 1.58
C ASN A 110 -20.63 5.07 1.04
N VAL A 111 -20.94 4.67 -0.20
CA VAL A 111 -22.23 4.95 -0.85
C VAL A 111 -23.40 4.32 -0.07
N ALA A 112 -23.25 3.10 0.43
CA ALA A 112 -24.26 2.45 1.29
C ALA A 112 -24.53 3.25 2.57
N ARG A 113 -23.58 4.08 3.01
CA ARG A 113 -23.70 4.99 4.16
C ARG A 113 -24.08 6.42 3.79
N LYS A 114 -24.55 6.62 2.55
CA LYS A 114 -24.99 7.91 2.00
C LYS A 114 -23.84 8.92 1.79
N ASN A 115 -22.60 8.48 1.85
CA ASN A 115 -21.46 9.26 1.41
C ASN A 115 -21.24 8.97 -0.09
N THR A 116 -21.88 9.77 -0.94
CA THR A 116 -21.92 9.52 -2.39
C THR A 116 -20.78 10.20 -3.15
N ASN A 117 -20.11 11.19 -2.53
CA ASN A 117 -19.02 11.94 -3.14
C ASN A 117 -17.69 11.38 -2.64
N VAL A 118 -17.20 10.34 -3.30
CA VAL A 118 -15.99 9.61 -2.91
C VAL A 118 -14.93 9.79 -3.97
N LYS A 119 -13.73 10.19 -3.54
CA LYS A 119 -12.56 10.44 -4.38
C LYS A 119 -11.36 9.80 -3.71
N LEU A 120 -10.99 8.60 -4.13
CA LEU A 120 -9.92 7.83 -3.52
C LEU A 120 -8.81 7.53 -4.53
N TYR A 121 -7.58 7.47 -4.04
CA TYR A 121 -6.46 6.89 -4.76
C TYR A 121 -5.68 5.94 -3.85
N GLU A 122 -5.01 4.96 -4.43
CA GLU A 122 -4.09 4.07 -3.73
C GLU A 122 -2.80 3.92 -4.53
N ILE A 123 -1.66 4.05 -3.84
CA ILE A 123 -0.36 3.60 -4.33
C ILE A 123 -0.05 2.32 -3.55
N GLY A 124 -0.05 1.20 -4.24
CA GLY A 124 0.11 -0.10 -3.61
C GLY A 124 0.77 -1.12 -4.52
N ARG A 125 1.17 -2.25 -3.94
CA ARG A 125 1.77 -3.33 -4.69
C ARG A 125 0.71 -4.30 -5.20
N VAL A 126 0.94 -4.79 -6.42
CA VAL A 126 0.27 -5.92 -7.03
C VAL A 126 1.29 -7.02 -7.31
N PHE A 127 0.83 -8.25 -7.43
CA PHE A 127 1.69 -9.42 -7.40
C PHE A 127 1.36 -10.34 -8.56
N PHE A 128 2.38 -10.72 -9.32
CA PHE A 128 2.25 -11.60 -10.47
C PHE A 128 3.11 -12.84 -10.29
N GLY A 129 2.50 -14.02 -10.38
CA GLY A 129 3.20 -15.28 -10.29
C GLY A 129 4.13 -15.50 -11.49
N ASN A 130 5.29 -16.13 -11.23
CA ASN A 130 6.29 -16.50 -12.25
C ASN A 130 6.32 -17.99 -12.53
N GLY A 131 5.63 -18.79 -11.71
CA GLY A 131 5.60 -20.23 -11.80
C GLY A 131 5.82 -20.88 -10.43
N GLU A 132 5.79 -22.20 -10.41
CA GLU A 132 5.92 -22.97 -9.18
C GLU A 132 7.36 -22.87 -8.62
N GLY A 133 7.48 -22.44 -7.36
CA GLY A 133 8.77 -22.29 -6.68
C GLY A 133 9.52 -20.98 -6.95
N GLU A 134 9.01 -20.11 -7.81
CA GLU A 134 9.61 -18.82 -8.08
C GLU A 134 8.96 -17.70 -7.23
N LEU A 135 9.76 -16.70 -6.85
CA LEU A 135 9.23 -15.51 -6.19
C LEU A 135 8.38 -14.68 -7.16
N PRO A 136 7.28 -14.09 -6.69
CA PRO A 136 6.44 -13.25 -7.52
C PRO A 136 7.13 -11.95 -7.92
N ASP A 137 6.71 -11.39 -9.05
CA ASP A 137 6.99 -10.00 -9.35
C ASP A 137 6.08 -9.09 -8.53
N GLU A 138 6.68 -8.19 -7.76
CA GLU A 138 5.99 -7.16 -7.02
C GLU A 138 6.09 -5.83 -7.74
N VAL A 139 4.98 -5.33 -8.26
CA VAL A 139 4.93 -4.08 -9.01
C VAL A 139 4.11 -3.05 -8.25
N GLU A 140 4.61 -1.82 -8.16
CA GLU A 140 3.89 -0.71 -7.58
C GLU A 140 2.95 -0.08 -8.61
N TYR A 141 1.67 -0.02 -8.27
CA TYR A 141 0.62 0.57 -9.10
C TYR A 141 0.02 1.78 -8.40
N LEU A 142 -0.42 2.73 -9.21
CA LEU A 142 -1.31 3.81 -8.82
C LEU A 142 -2.68 3.52 -9.44
N SER A 143 -3.72 3.56 -8.62
CA SER A 143 -5.11 3.52 -9.08
C SER A 143 -5.93 4.56 -8.36
N GLY A 144 -6.98 5.06 -9.01
CA GLY A 144 -7.92 6.00 -8.43
C GLY A 144 -9.35 5.66 -8.81
N ILE A 145 -10.29 6.09 -7.98
CA ILE A 145 -11.72 5.96 -8.19
C ILE A 145 -12.43 7.21 -7.69
N LEU A 146 -13.28 7.74 -8.53
CA LEU A 146 -14.05 8.94 -8.24
C LEU A 146 -15.53 8.69 -8.52
N THR A 147 -16.41 9.19 -7.65
CA THR A 147 -17.85 9.12 -7.85
C THR A 147 -18.56 10.32 -7.23
N GLY A 148 -19.76 10.60 -7.72
CA GLY A 148 -20.63 11.67 -7.22
C GLY A 148 -20.21 13.05 -7.71
N ASP A 149 -20.28 14.04 -6.82
CA ASP A 149 -19.92 15.43 -7.15
C ASP A 149 -18.45 15.69 -6.79
N PHE A 150 -17.70 16.20 -7.73
CA PHE A 150 -16.33 16.63 -7.51
C PHE A 150 -16.28 17.94 -6.72
N VAL A 151 -17.11 18.92 -7.16
CA VAL A 151 -17.33 20.18 -6.45
C VAL A 151 -18.77 20.23 -5.99
N ASN A 152 -18.97 20.43 -4.69
CA ASN A 152 -20.28 20.63 -4.09
C ASN A 152 -20.25 21.81 -3.11
N ASN A 153 -20.13 23.03 -3.64
CA ASN A 153 -20.11 24.25 -2.86
C ASN A 153 -21.53 24.77 -2.68
N THR A 154 -22.20 24.29 -1.63
CA THR A 154 -23.61 24.62 -1.35
C THR A 154 -23.85 26.11 -1.18
N TRP A 155 -22.92 26.84 -0.58
CA TRP A 155 -23.06 28.31 -0.36
C TRP A 155 -22.90 29.15 -1.63
N GLN A 156 -22.16 28.65 -2.63
CA GLN A 156 -22.02 29.29 -3.95
C GLN A 156 -22.99 28.76 -5.00
N GLY A 157 -23.73 27.67 -4.67
CA GLY A 157 -24.57 26.98 -5.61
C GLY A 157 -23.80 26.25 -6.74
N LYS A 158 -22.47 26.14 -6.62
CA LYS A 158 -21.64 25.51 -7.64
C LYS A 158 -21.61 23.99 -7.38
N LYS A 159 -22.02 23.25 -8.41
CA LYS A 159 -22.01 21.78 -8.41
C LYS A 159 -21.36 21.30 -9.71
N GLU A 160 -20.41 20.40 -9.61
CA GLU A 160 -19.72 19.77 -10.74
C GLU A 160 -19.59 18.28 -10.47
N SER A 161 -20.23 17.46 -11.27
CA SER A 161 -20.18 16.00 -11.11
C SER A 161 -18.93 15.44 -11.73
N VAL A 162 -18.45 14.32 -11.19
CA VAL A 162 -17.33 13.56 -11.75
C VAL A 162 -17.67 13.08 -13.16
N ASP A 163 -16.79 13.37 -14.11
CA ASP A 163 -16.86 12.86 -15.48
C ASP A 163 -15.49 12.38 -15.98
N PHE A 164 -15.45 11.89 -17.20
CA PHE A 164 -14.22 11.42 -17.85
C PHE A 164 -13.18 12.53 -18.00
N TYR A 165 -13.60 13.72 -18.38
CA TYR A 165 -12.68 14.82 -18.69
C TYR A 165 -12.05 15.38 -17.42
N LEU A 166 -12.83 15.48 -16.35
CA LEU A 166 -12.33 15.85 -15.03
C LEU A 166 -11.30 14.81 -14.54
N THR A 167 -11.65 13.53 -14.60
CA THR A 167 -10.75 12.45 -14.18
C THR A 167 -9.46 12.45 -15.00
N LYS A 168 -9.55 12.63 -16.32
CA LYS A 168 -8.39 12.74 -17.21
C LYS A 168 -7.52 13.95 -16.88
N GLY A 169 -8.12 15.05 -16.41
CA GLY A 169 -7.39 16.27 -16.06
C GLY A 169 -6.57 16.16 -14.77
N ILE A 170 -6.85 15.15 -13.92
CA ILE A 170 -6.11 14.86 -12.70
C ILE A 170 -4.85 14.03 -12.99
N VAL A 171 -4.89 13.18 -14.02
CA VAL A 171 -3.81 12.28 -14.44
C VAL A 171 -2.92 12.94 -15.49
#